data_c442d07cd48544e8dd6a93b17c1fbdd7
#
_entry.id   c442d07cd48544e8dd6a93b17c1fbdd7
#
_cell.length_a   1.000
_cell.length_b   1.000
_cell.length_c   1.000
_cell.angle_alpha   90.00
_cell.angle_beta   90.00
_cell.angle_gamma   90.00
#
_symmetry.space_group_name_H-M   'P 1'
#
loop_
_entity.id
_entity.type
_entity.pdbx_description
1 polymer ?
#
loop_
_entity_poly.entity_id
_entity_poly.type
_entity_poly.pdbx_seq_one_letter_code
_entity_poly.pdbx_strand_id
1 'polypeptide(L)' 'MTLQYKYSLLNSKEATYYLEVSSFKFKKLIKEGYLSPQVWTIRSGKEVHFFDPTELTKVKKMLIKEGYHYQYA' A
#
# COMPACT_ATOMS: atom_id res chain seq x y z
N MET A 1 -6.91 7.55 -20.75
CA MET A 1 -6.36 6.37 -21.09
C MET A 1 -5.16 5.97 -20.29
N THR A 2 -3.96 5.94 -20.88
CA THR A 2 -2.77 5.56 -20.15
C THR A 2 -2.50 6.45 -18.96
N LEU A 3 -2.92 7.70 -19.04
CA LEU A 3 -2.73 8.62 -17.92
C LEU A 3 -3.43 8.16 -16.66
N GLN A 4 -4.56 7.50 -16.83
CA GLN A 4 -5.30 7.03 -15.67
C GLN A 4 -4.51 6.01 -14.86
N TYR A 5 -3.73 5.18 -15.54
CA TYR A 5 -2.95 4.18 -14.84
C TYR A 5 -1.81 4.79 -14.04
N LYS A 6 -1.24 5.87 -14.57
CA LYS A 6 -0.20 6.57 -13.84
C LYS A 6 -0.67 7.10 -12.52
N TYR A 7 -1.91 7.54 -12.50
CA TYR A 7 -2.45 8.19 -11.32
C TYR A 7 -3.44 7.32 -10.55
N SER A 8 -3.47 6.04 -10.87
CA SER A 8 -4.33 5.09 -10.19
C SER A 8 -3.71 4.74 -8.84
N LEU A 9 -4.00 5.54 -7.85
CA LEU A 9 -3.54 5.27 -6.51
C LEU A 9 -4.42 4.21 -5.88
N LEU A 10 -3.83 3.34 -5.07
CA LEU A 10 -4.55 2.28 -4.40
C LEU A 10 -4.96 2.74 -3.01
N ASN A 11 -6.18 2.39 -2.59
CA ASN A 11 -6.61 2.68 -1.23
C ASN A 11 -5.98 1.64 -0.28
N SER A 12 -6.20 1.82 1.02
CA SER A 12 -5.59 0.94 2.02
C SER A 12 -5.94 -0.52 1.81
N LYS A 13 -7.19 -0.80 1.49
CA LYS A 13 -7.64 -2.17 1.29
C LYS A 13 -6.97 -2.80 0.08
N GLU A 14 -6.93 -2.05 -1.02
CA GLU A 14 -6.29 -2.54 -2.24
C GLU A 14 -4.79 -2.72 -2.05
N ALA A 15 -4.15 -1.80 -1.35
CA ALA A 15 -2.72 -1.90 -1.09
C ALA A 15 -2.39 -3.11 -0.23
N THR A 16 -3.18 -3.35 0.80
CA THR A 16 -3.00 -4.51 1.67
C THR A 16 -3.11 -5.80 0.86
N TYR A 17 -4.10 -5.85 0.00
CA TYR A 17 -4.32 -7.02 -0.84
C TYR A 17 -3.17 -7.22 -1.82
N TYR A 18 -2.71 -6.14 -2.43
CA TYR A 18 -1.61 -6.20 -3.38
C TYR A 18 -0.33 -6.73 -2.73
N LEU A 19 -0.05 -6.28 -1.51
CA LEU A 19 1.14 -6.70 -0.77
C LEU A 19 1.00 -8.11 -0.19
N GLU A 20 -0.22 -8.63 -0.14
CA GLU A 20 -0.51 -9.95 0.42
C GLU A 20 -0.08 -10.04 1.88
N VAL A 21 -0.43 -9.01 2.62
CA VAL A 21 -0.11 -8.96 4.06
C VAL A 21 -1.40 -8.78 4.85
N SER A 22 -1.31 -9.03 6.16
CA SER A 22 -2.44 -8.78 7.04
C SER A 22 -2.58 -7.29 7.28
N SER A 23 -3.76 -6.88 7.76
CA SER A 23 -3.97 -5.48 8.12
C SER A 23 -2.99 -5.01 9.18
N PHE A 24 -2.67 -5.90 10.11
CA PHE A 24 -1.70 -5.59 11.16
C PHE A 24 -0.33 -5.30 10.58
N LYS A 25 0.14 -6.16 9.69
CA LYS A 25 1.44 -5.96 9.05
C LYS A 25 1.45 -4.72 8.19
N PHE A 26 0.35 -4.44 7.51
CA PHE A 26 0.23 -3.25 6.68
C PHE A 26 0.39 -1.98 7.51
N LYS A 27 -0.30 -1.91 8.63
CA LYS A 27 -0.21 -0.75 9.52
C LYS A 27 1.21 -0.62 10.08
N LYS A 28 1.85 -1.73 10.36
CA LYS A 28 3.22 -1.71 10.86
C LYS A 28 4.18 -1.15 9.83
N LEU A 29 3.99 -1.50 8.55
CA LEU A 29 4.82 -0.98 7.47
C LEU A 29 4.70 0.54 7.37
N ILE A 30 3.50 1.07 7.56
CA ILE A 30 3.29 2.51 7.57
C ILE A 30 4.00 3.14 8.76
N LYS A 31 3.83 2.55 9.93
CA LYS A 31 4.41 3.07 11.16
C LYS A 31 5.93 3.09 11.09
N GLU A 32 6.52 2.09 10.45
CA GLU A 32 7.98 1.99 10.34
C GLU A 32 8.55 2.81 9.20
N GLY A 33 7.69 3.47 8.44
CA GLY A 33 8.16 4.37 7.40
C GLY A 33 8.39 3.74 6.04
N TYR A 34 8.04 2.48 5.86
CA TYR A 34 8.20 1.83 4.56
C TYR A 34 7.15 2.28 3.55
N LEU A 35 6.00 2.70 4.04
CA LEU A 35 4.92 3.19 3.20
C LEU A 35 4.54 4.60 3.61
N SER A 36 4.34 5.46 2.63
CA SER A 36 4.00 6.86 2.86
C SER A 36 2.66 7.16 2.19
N PRO A 37 1.56 7.02 2.92
CA PRO A 37 0.24 7.27 2.32
C PRO A 37 0.03 8.73 1.98
N GLN A 38 -0.71 8.96 0.90
CA GLN A 38 -1.19 10.28 0.57
C GLN A 38 -2.56 10.42 1.20
N VAL A 39 -2.76 11.48 1.96
CA VAL A 39 -4.02 11.70 2.67
C VAL A 39 -4.84 12.74 1.93
N TRP A 40 -6.04 12.39 1.56
CA TRP A 40 -6.95 13.28 0.84
C TRP A 40 -8.22 13.44 1.67
N THR A 41 -8.74 14.66 1.71
CA THR A 41 -9.99 14.92 2.40
C THR A 41 -11.10 14.99 1.37
N ILE A 42 -12.08 14.11 1.51
CA ILE A 42 -13.21 14.10 0.61
C ILE A 42 -14.30 15.03 1.10
N ARG A 43 -15.33 15.17 0.28
CA ARG A 43 -16.40 16.14 0.50
C ARG A 43 -17.04 16.08 1.88
N SER A 44 -17.16 14.90 2.44
CA SER A 44 -17.79 14.71 3.75
C SER A 44 -16.87 15.06 4.90
N GLY A 45 -15.64 15.49 4.63
CA GLY A 45 -14.66 15.78 5.66
C GLY A 45 -13.87 14.57 6.10
N LYS A 46 -14.15 13.43 5.52
CA LYS A 46 -13.46 12.19 5.86
C LYS A 46 -12.12 12.12 5.15
N GLU A 47 -11.11 11.62 5.85
CA GLU A 47 -9.80 11.42 5.27
C GLU A 47 -9.70 10.05 4.61
N VAL A 48 -9.11 10.03 3.42
CA VAL A 48 -8.90 8.80 2.68
C VAL A 48 -7.42 8.69 2.37
N HIS A 49 -6.86 7.52 2.61
CA HIS A 49 -5.44 7.27 2.39
C HIS A 49 -5.24 6.52 1.08
N PHE A 50 -4.28 6.99 0.28
CA PHE A 50 -3.94 6.35 -0.98
C PHE A 50 -2.45 6.04 -1.03
N PHE A 51 -2.10 5.04 -1.80
CA PHE A 51 -0.72 4.56 -1.89
C PHE A 51 -0.28 4.48 -3.34
N ASP A 52 0.96 4.90 -3.59
CA ASP A 52 1.55 4.88 -4.92
C ASP A 52 1.92 3.43 -5.29
N PRO A 53 1.46 2.93 -6.45
CA PRO A 53 1.80 1.58 -6.88
C PRO A 53 3.30 1.33 -6.98
N THR A 54 4.07 2.35 -7.34
CA THR A 54 5.52 2.21 -7.45
C THR A 54 6.13 1.91 -6.09
N GLU A 55 5.68 2.63 -5.07
CA GLU A 55 6.15 2.41 -3.71
C GLU A 55 5.74 1.02 -3.22
N LEU A 56 4.50 0.64 -3.50
CA LEU A 56 4.02 -0.69 -3.11
C LEU A 56 4.83 -1.79 -3.76
N THR A 57 5.22 -1.61 -5.02
CA THR A 57 6.03 -2.60 -5.71
C THR A 57 7.38 -2.77 -5.04
N LYS A 58 7.99 -1.69 -4.62
CA LYS A 58 9.27 -1.75 -3.92
C LYS A 58 9.14 -2.49 -2.61
N VAL A 59 8.09 -2.21 -1.86
CA VAL A 59 7.87 -2.88 -0.57
C VAL A 59 7.57 -4.35 -0.78
N LYS A 60 6.80 -4.68 -1.81
CA LYS A 60 6.50 -6.07 -2.10
C LYS A 60 7.76 -6.87 -2.40
N LYS A 61 8.67 -6.30 -3.19
CA LYS A 61 9.93 -6.94 -3.49
C LYS A 61 10.76 -7.16 -2.22
N MET A 62 10.74 -6.18 -1.34
CA MET A 62 11.45 -6.30 -0.07
C MET A 62 10.88 -7.45 0.77
N LEU A 63 9.57 -7.55 0.86
CA LEU A 63 8.93 -8.59 1.63
C LEU A 63 9.24 -9.97 1.06
N ILE A 64 9.24 -10.11 -0.25
CA ILE A 64 9.57 -11.38 -0.89
C ILE A 64 11.02 -11.74 -0.60
N LYS A 65 11.91 -10.77 -0.71
CA LYS A 65 13.34 -10.98 -0.46
C LYS A 65 13.58 -11.43 0.97
N GLU A 66 12.80 -10.92 1.91
CA GLU A 66 12.93 -11.28 3.32
C GLU A 66 12.22 -12.60 3.65
N GLY A 67 11.56 -13.19 2.65
CA GLY A 67 10.87 -14.45 2.84
C GLY A 67 9.56 -14.35 3.57
N TYR A 68 9.02 -13.15 3.70
CA TYR A 68 7.78 -12.95 4.43
C TYR A 68 6.64 -13.79 3.86
N HIS A 69 6.49 -13.80 2.55
CA HIS A 69 5.39 -14.52 1.90
C HIS A 69 5.51 -16.03 2.03
N TYR A 70 6.72 -16.51 2.18
CA TYR A 70 6.92 -17.95 2.39
C TYR A 70 6.42 -18.41 3.74
N GLN A 71 6.45 -17.51 4.72
CA GLN A 71 5.98 -17.83 6.05
C GLN A 71 4.46 -17.94 6.11
N TYR A 72 3.81 -17.33 5.16
CA TYR A 72 2.35 -17.30 5.11
C TYR A 72 1.77 -18.16 3.99
N ALA A 73 2.61 -18.70 3.17
CA ALA A 73 2.16 -19.49 2.02
C ALA A 73 1.64 -20.87 2.42
#